data_968207f4e325c313b8b50ed18ab1fb8b
#
_entry.id   968207f4e325c313b8b50ed18ab1fb8b
#
_cell.length_a   1.000
_cell.length_b   1.000
_cell.length_c   1.000
_cell.angle_alpha   90.00
_cell.angle_beta   90.00
_cell.angle_gamma   90.00
#
_symmetry.space_group_name_H-M   'P 1'
#
loop_
_entity.id
_entity.type
_entity.pdbx_description
1 polymer ?
#
loop_
_entity_poly.entity_id
_entity_poly.type
_entity_poly.pdbx_seq_one_letter_code
_entity_poly.pdbx_strand_id
1 'polypeptide(L)'
;MTENSVVISITIRVSEREVKIENEIGIGDMEEAIQGIMLEAGQQALGMGIKAIDDRIAGKLPSGWQNVGTEERWIVSSIGALRYRRRVYLDENRQRRKPLDELLRIERYGRVSERVQEMGSSLACMGTYRLAASQLSWLIKTPISHSAVQRMVWTTGNRIADGEEGERRRIFESGGQVESGKVIAPVLYGESDGVWVHLQREKHRSAEVRVAILSTGRKQIGKDRYRLENKRCITAIGLNSEMWQEQIVREAHLSYDLSQTQLLISGGDGNQWVRQSFDRMDIQQEFVLDRFHLHRAARRAYQGRAEAKHMVTRLRREGFAAVHDELRKQIEQAEGKKKDKLNDFYKYVCNNQDGLLDLDQRRLTHPACLGGIEGNVDKLVVHRMKGRGCSWRLPGLRAMLALCRNCDQLKLHAYHYLPTQAPEKTYHRSPNLEVEYSEAIQKSMPIFRGPDQDKPWVKSLYRYLHG
;
A
#
# COMPACT_ATOMS: atom_id res chain seq x y z
N MET A 1 20.08 21.41 -20.65
CA MET A 1 18.72 21.87 -20.27
C MET A 1 18.90 22.80 -19.09
N THR A 2 18.72 24.11 -19.32
CA THR A 2 18.85 25.13 -18.30
C THR A 2 17.72 24.96 -17.28
N GLU A 3 18.06 24.68 -16.05
CA GLU A 3 17.13 24.66 -14.91
C GLU A 3 16.40 26.02 -14.84
N ASN A 4 15.12 26.03 -15.18
CA ASN A 4 14.25 27.19 -14.95
C ASN A 4 13.91 27.24 -13.45
N SER A 5 14.86 27.68 -12.62
CA SER A 5 14.59 27.99 -11.23
C SER A 5 13.72 29.25 -11.13
N VAL A 6 12.57 29.14 -10.46
CA VAL A 6 11.71 30.28 -10.15
C VAL A 6 12.04 30.72 -8.73
N VAL A 7 12.66 31.88 -8.59
CA VAL A 7 12.86 32.52 -7.28
C VAL A 7 11.66 33.40 -6.99
N ILE A 8 10.95 33.11 -5.90
CA ILE A 8 9.85 33.94 -5.37
C ILE A 8 10.33 34.49 -4.04
N SER A 9 10.50 35.81 -3.95
CA SER A 9 10.79 36.51 -2.70
C SER A 9 9.48 36.86 -2.00
N ILE A 10 9.28 36.37 -0.79
CA ILE A 10 8.06 36.61 -0.02
C ILE A 10 8.47 37.32 1.29
N THR A 11 7.92 38.52 1.51
CA THR A 11 8.06 39.22 2.78
C THR A 11 6.79 39.06 3.59
N ILE A 12 6.88 38.44 4.76
CA ILE A 12 5.74 38.21 5.66
C ILE A 12 5.88 39.13 6.84
N ARG A 13 4.87 39.95 7.10
CA ARG A 13 4.71 40.67 8.36
C ARG A 13 3.81 39.81 9.25
N VAL A 14 4.34 39.22 10.29
CA VAL A 14 3.54 38.58 11.33
C VAL A 14 2.91 39.71 12.14
N SER A 15 1.58 39.73 12.25
CA SER A 15 0.87 40.70 13.08
C SER A 15 1.38 40.59 14.53
N GLU A 16 1.56 41.73 15.20
CA GLU A 16 1.84 41.77 16.64
C GLU A 16 0.66 41.07 17.35
N ARG A 17 0.85 39.87 17.80
CA ARG A 17 -0.07 39.20 18.72
C ARG A 17 0.54 39.20 20.10
N GLU A 18 -0.12 39.85 21.02
CA GLU A 18 0.15 39.70 22.44
C GLU A 18 -0.23 38.29 22.87
N VAL A 19 0.71 37.46 23.26
CA VAL A 19 0.43 36.22 23.97
C VAL A 19 0.21 36.66 25.44
N LYS A 20 -1.06 36.65 25.86
CA LYS A 20 -1.38 36.87 27.29
C LYS A 20 -0.88 35.67 28.08
N ILE A 21 0.18 35.91 28.86
CA ILE A 21 0.72 34.90 29.75
C ILE A 21 -0.08 34.96 31.05
N GLU A 22 -0.92 34.00 31.30
CA GLU A 22 -1.55 33.78 32.60
C GLU A 22 -0.58 33.06 33.53
N ASN A 23 -0.77 33.17 34.85
CA ASN A 23 0.24 32.82 35.86
C ASN A 23 0.74 31.39 35.95
N GLU A 24 0.26 30.46 35.09
CA GLU A 24 0.68 29.06 35.03
C GLU A 24 0.81 28.60 33.58
N ILE A 25 1.80 29.08 32.86
CA ILE A 25 2.09 28.65 31.49
C ILE A 25 3.25 27.67 31.49
N GLY A 26 2.98 26.45 30.97
CA GLY A 26 3.99 25.47 30.66
C GLY A 26 4.65 25.72 29.29
N ILE A 27 5.82 25.11 29.07
CA ILE A 27 6.50 25.18 27.77
C ILE A 27 5.61 24.68 26.63
N GLY A 28 4.75 23.68 26.87
CA GLY A 28 3.83 23.13 25.89
C GLY A 28 2.81 24.15 25.37
N ASP A 29 2.31 25.03 26.24
CA ASP A 29 1.35 26.10 25.86
C ASP A 29 2.05 27.15 24.99
N MET A 30 3.32 27.46 25.32
CA MET A 30 4.17 28.37 24.51
C MET A 30 4.44 27.76 23.12
N GLU A 31 4.79 26.47 23.07
CA GLU A 31 5.01 25.75 21.80
C GLU A 31 3.76 25.74 20.93
N GLU A 32 2.59 25.50 21.51
CA GLU A 32 1.32 25.51 20.78
C GLU A 32 0.97 26.90 20.22
N ALA A 33 1.16 27.95 21.00
CA ALA A 33 0.95 29.32 20.56
C ALA A 33 1.90 29.71 19.42
N ILE A 34 3.20 29.39 19.54
CA ILE A 34 4.19 29.65 18.50
C ILE A 34 3.89 28.85 17.25
N GLN A 35 3.54 27.57 17.39
CA GLN A 35 3.14 26.73 16.25
C GLN A 35 1.95 27.33 15.50
N GLY A 36 0.95 27.85 16.20
CA GLY A 36 -0.20 28.54 15.60
C GLY A 36 0.22 29.73 14.74
N ILE A 37 1.09 30.60 15.27
CA ILE A 37 1.64 31.76 14.56
C ILE A 37 2.41 31.33 13.31
N MET A 38 3.28 30.31 13.43
CA MET A 38 4.07 29.79 12.31
C MET A 38 3.19 29.22 11.20
N LEU A 39 2.12 28.48 11.55
CA LEU A 39 1.17 27.95 10.58
C LEU A 39 0.43 29.06 9.86
N GLU A 40 -0.02 30.11 10.56
CA GLU A 40 -0.72 31.26 9.96
C GLU A 40 0.23 32.01 8.99
N ALA A 41 1.45 32.29 9.40
CA ALA A 41 2.48 32.90 8.55
C ALA A 41 2.76 32.03 7.31
N GLY A 42 2.87 30.70 7.50
CA GLY A 42 3.06 29.76 6.43
C GLY A 42 1.89 29.73 5.43
N GLN A 43 0.64 29.82 5.90
CA GLN A 43 -0.56 29.90 5.03
C GLN A 43 -0.55 31.20 4.21
N GLN A 44 -0.19 32.33 4.81
CA GLN A 44 -0.06 33.61 4.11
C GLN A 44 1.02 33.52 3.02
N ALA A 45 2.19 32.97 3.35
CA ALA A 45 3.29 32.77 2.41
C ALA A 45 2.89 31.88 1.22
N LEU A 46 2.22 30.76 1.51
CA LEU A 46 1.73 29.85 0.48
C LEU A 46 0.70 30.54 -0.43
N GLY A 47 -0.24 31.30 0.15
CA GLY A 47 -1.23 32.07 -0.60
C GLY A 47 -0.59 33.12 -1.52
N MET A 48 0.40 33.86 -1.02
CA MET A 48 1.17 34.82 -1.82
C MET A 48 1.95 34.13 -2.94
N GLY A 49 2.58 33.00 -2.66
CA GLY A 49 3.29 32.19 -3.65
C GLY A 49 2.36 31.70 -4.77
N ILE A 50 1.19 31.18 -4.40
CA ILE A 50 0.16 30.75 -5.38
C ILE A 50 -0.31 31.92 -6.25
N LYS A 51 -0.54 33.09 -5.64
CA LYS A 51 -0.91 34.30 -6.38
C LYS A 51 0.20 34.75 -7.36
N ALA A 52 1.45 34.74 -6.92
CA ALA A 52 2.58 35.11 -7.77
C ALA A 52 2.73 34.15 -8.97
N ILE A 53 2.48 32.86 -8.76
CA ILE A 53 2.45 31.86 -9.83
C ILE A 53 1.28 32.15 -10.82
N ASP A 54 0.08 32.44 -10.32
CA ASP A 54 -1.08 32.77 -11.16
C ASP A 54 -0.84 34.04 -11.99
N ASP A 55 -0.21 35.06 -11.41
CA ASP A 55 0.17 36.29 -12.09
C ASP A 55 1.22 36.03 -13.18
N ARG A 56 2.19 35.17 -12.93
CA ARG A 56 3.21 34.75 -13.92
C ARG A 56 2.60 33.94 -15.07
N ILE A 57 1.66 33.06 -14.79
CA ILE A 57 0.92 32.32 -15.81
C ILE A 57 0.17 33.28 -16.71
N ALA A 58 -0.52 34.29 -16.15
CA ALA A 58 -1.26 35.27 -16.90
C ALA A 58 -0.42 36.05 -17.93
N GLY A 59 0.87 36.26 -17.65
CA GLY A 59 1.83 36.90 -18.57
C GLY A 59 2.41 35.98 -19.63
N LYS A 60 2.10 34.67 -19.63
CA LYS A 60 2.72 33.64 -20.52
C LYS A 60 1.70 32.80 -21.27
N LEU A 61 0.43 33.19 -21.27
CA LEU A 61 -0.61 32.41 -21.93
C LEU A 61 -0.52 32.50 -23.46
N PRO A 62 -0.94 31.44 -24.18
CA PRO A 62 -1.02 31.48 -25.64
C PRO A 62 -1.92 32.61 -26.15
N SER A 63 -1.61 33.14 -27.30
CA SER A 63 -2.49 34.08 -28.00
C SER A 63 -3.82 33.39 -28.30
N GLY A 64 -4.95 34.06 -28.01
CA GLY A 64 -6.28 33.49 -28.22
C GLY A 64 -6.97 33.03 -26.95
N TRP A 65 -6.27 32.89 -25.82
CA TRP A 65 -6.91 32.63 -24.55
C TRP A 65 -7.52 33.88 -23.94
N GLN A 66 -8.78 33.78 -23.49
CA GLN A 66 -9.53 34.91 -22.92
C GLN A 66 -9.74 34.70 -21.44
N ASN A 67 -9.37 35.69 -20.61
CA ASN A 67 -9.68 35.68 -19.20
C ASN A 67 -11.18 35.95 -19.01
N VAL A 68 -11.90 35.03 -18.37
CA VAL A 68 -13.34 35.11 -18.11
C VAL A 68 -13.68 35.35 -16.65
N GLY A 69 -12.66 35.63 -15.83
CA GLY A 69 -12.86 35.99 -14.43
C GLY A 69 -11.97 35.19 -13.47
N THR A 70 -12.31 35.28 -12.21
CA THR A 70 -11.61 34.58 -11.11
C THR A 70 -12.58 33.73 -10.32
N GLU A 71 -12.10 32.56 -9.86
CA GLU A 71 -12.83 31.69 -8.93
C GLU A 71 -12.07 31.55 -7.61
N GLU A 72 -12.80 31.59 -6.51
CA GLU A 72 -12.23 31.23 -5.22
C GLU A 72 -12.11 29.72 -5.07
N ARG A 73 -11.01 29.27 -4.48
CA ARG A 73 -10.79 27.87 -4.17
C ARG A 73 -10.29 27.69 -2.75
N TRP A 74 -10.66 26.56 -2.18
CA TRP A 74 -10.30 26.16 -0.85
C TRP A 74 -9.59 24.80 -0.90
N ILE A 75 -8.46 24.67 -0.21
CA ILE A 75 -7.66 23.46 -0.13
C ILE A 75 -7.06 23.31 1.27
N VAL A 76 -6.99 22.09 1.77
CA VAL A 76 -6.22 21.76 2.97
C VAL A 76 -4.80 21.41 2.59
N SER A 77 -3.86 22.17 3.10
CA SER A 77 -2.41 21.95 2.97
C SER A 77 -1.82 21.39 4.26
N SER A 78 -0.56 20.96 4.23
CA SER A 78 0.17 20.50 5.42
C SER A 78 0.40 21.58 6.48
N ILE A 79 0.13 22.83 6.13
CA ILE A 79 0.19 23.99 7.03
C ILE A 79 -1.19 24.58 7.32
N GLY A 80 -2.25 23.79 7.10
CA GLY A 80 -3.62 24.17 7.40
C GLY A 80 -4.49 24.49 6.17
N ALA A 81 -5.71 24.97 6.42
CA ALA A 81 -6.65 25.32 5.37
C ALA A 81 -6.25 26.63 4.68
N LEU A 82 -6.30 26.63 3.36
CA LEU A 82 -5.92 27.76 2.53
C LEU A 82 -7.06 28.12 1.57
N ARG A 83 -7.39 29.40 1.51
CA ARG A 83 -8.26 29.99 0.46
C ARG A 83 -7.41 30.81 -0.48
N TYR A 84 -7.62 30.62 -1.78
CA TYR A 84 -6.94 31.41 -2.81
C TYR A 84 -7.85 31.65 -4.00
N ARG A 85 -7.57 32.70 -4.77
CA ARG A 85 -8.26 33.01 -6.01
C ARG A 85 -7.39 32.61 -7.18
N ARG A 86 -8.01 32.07 -8.22
CA ARG A 86 -7.35 31.65 -9.48
C ARG A 86 -8.10 32.22 -10.66
N ARG A 87 -7.38 32.54 -11.72
CA ARG A 87 -7.97 32.98 -12.98
C ARG A 87 -8.54 31.80 -13.75
N VAL A 88 -9.64 32.08 -14.45
CA VAL A 88 -10.29 31.10 -15.35
C VAL A 88 -10.21 31.67 -16.75
N TYR A 89 -9.86 30.83 -17.69
CA TYR A 89 -9.68 31.19 -19.09
C TYR A 89 -10.58 30.34 -20.00
N LEU A 90 -10.91 30.86 -21.16
CA LEU A 90 -11.38 30.10 -22.30
C LEU A 90 -10.20 29.93 -23.26
N ASP A 91 -9.92 28.70 -23.66
CA ASP A 91 -8.93 28.39 -24.70
C ASP A 91 -9.51 28.66 -26.11
N GLU A 92 -8.73 28.40 -27.14
CA GLU A 92 -9.12 28.57 -28.56
C GLU A 92 -10.38 27.77 -28.92
N ASN A 93 -10.59 26.64 -28.25
CA ASN A 93 -11.77 25.78 -28.45
C ASN A 93 -12.95 26.17 -27.52
N ARG A 94 -12.89 27.35 -26.89
CA ARG A 94 -13.85 27.84 -25.90
C ARG A 94 -14.05 26.90 -24.69
N GLN A 95 -13.06 26.08 -24.37
CA GLN A 95 -13.09 25.24 -23.17
C GLN A 95 -12.57 26.01 -21.95
N ARG A 96 -13.25 25.84 -20.82
CA ARG A 96 -12.82 26.47 -19.56
C ARG A 96 -11.56 25.78 -19.01
N ARG A 97 -10.50 26.58 -18.91
CA ARG A 97 -9.19 26.13 -18.43
C ARG A 97 -8.82 26.86 -17.14
N LYS A 98 -8.08 26.16 -16.28
CA LYS A 98 -7.58 26.68 -15.00
C LYS A 98 -6.08 26.36 -14.90
N PRO A 99 -5.22 27.11 -15.63
CA PRO A 99 -3.82 26.79 -15.75
C PRO A 99 -3.06 26.68 -14.43
N LEU A 100 -3.48 27.46 -13.42
CA LEU A 100 -2.91 27.36 -12.07
C LEU A 100 -3.14 25.98 -11.45
N ASP A 101 -4.37 25.44 -11.53
CA ASP A 101 -4.66 24.12 -11.01
C ASP A 101 -3.92 23.02 -11.77
N GLU A 102 -3.80 23.17 -13.10
CA GLU A 102 -3.08 22.26 -13.97
C GLU A 102 -1.59 22.23 -13.59
N LEU A 103 -0.96 23.40 -13.42
CA LEU A 103 0.44 23.51 -13.01
C LEU A 103 0.70 22.96 -11.61
N LEU A 104 -0.19 23.28 -10.67
CA LEU A 104 -0.09 22.82 -9.29
C LEU A 104 -0.63 21.39 -9.08
N ARG A 105 -1.04 20.72 -10.16
CA ARG A 105 -1.60 19.35 -10.15
C ARG A 105 -2.76 19.18 -9.17
N ILE A 106 -3.59 20.22 -9.03
CA ILE A 106 -4.75 20.19 -8.16
C ILE A 106 -5.93 19.61 -8.95
N GLU A 107 -6.40 18.45 -8.55
CA GLU A 107 -7.57 17.81 -9.18
C GLU A 107 -8.81 18.72 -9.12
N ARG A 108 -9.68 18.65 -10.13
CA ARG A 108 -10.87 19.52 -10.29
C ARG A 108 -11.71 19.63 -9.01
N TYR A 109 -11.87 18.52 -8.30
CA TYR A 109 -12.63 18.44 -7.04
C TYR A 109 -11.75 18.14 -5.82
N GLY A 110 -10.44 18.14 -5.97
CA GLY A 110 -9.49 17.88 -4.89
C GLY A 110 -9.55 18.98 -3.83
N ARG A 111 -9.69 18.61 -2.58
CA ARG A 111 -9.75 19.53 -1.42
C ARG A 111 -8.55 19.41 -0.50
N VAL A 112 -7.61 18.55 -0.83
CA VAL A 112 -6.38 18.32 -0.07
C VAL A 112 -5.18 18.41 -1.01
N SER A 113 -4.06 18.94 -0.51
CA SER A 113 -2.82 18.96 -1.25
C SER A 113 -2.22 17.55 -1.37
N GLU A 114 -1.32 17.34 -2.36
CA GLU A 114 -0.59 16.07 -2.49
C GLU A 114 0.12 15.70 -1.19
N ARG A 115 0.72 16.67 -0.51
CA ARG A 115 1.42 16.44 0.76
C ARG A 115 0.49 15.93 1.86
N VAL A 116 -0.70 16.48 1.99
CA VAL A 116 -1.72 16.00 2.95
C VAL A 116 -2.21 14.60 2.57
N GLN A 117 -2.33 14.33 1.27
CA GLN A 117 -2.70 13.02 0.77
C GLN A 117 -1.64 11.96 1.08
N GLU A 118 -0.35 12.28 0.92
CA GLU A 118 0.78 11.44 1.32
C GLU A 118 0.75 11.16 2.83
N MET A 119 0.65 12.22 3.65
CA MET A 119 0.60 12.10 5.11
C MET A 119 -0.57 11.22 5.57
N GLY A 120 -1.78 11.50 5.08
CA GLY A 120 -2.97 10.73 5.43
C GLY A 120 -2.90 9.27 5.02
N SER A 121 -2.34 9.00 3.83
CA SER A 121 -2.13 7.65 3.33
C SER A 121 -1.08 6.89 4.16
N SER A 122 0.03 7.52 4.51
CA SER A 122 1.08 6.92 5.35
C SER A 122 0.58 6.60 6.75
N LEU A 123 -0.15 7.54 7.39
CA LEU A 123 -0.76 7.31 8.71
C LEU A 123 -1.79 6.17 8.67
N ALA A 124 -2.53 6.04 7.56
CA ALA A 124 -3.50 4.97 7.38
C ALA A 124 -2.87 3.57 7.23
N CYS A 125 -1.61 3.47 6.81
CA CYS A 125 -0.87 2.22 6.81
C CYS A 125 -0.55 1.72 8.22
N MET A 126 -0.40 2.64 9.18
CA MET A 126 -0.02 2.32 10.57
C MET A 126 -1.23 2.04 11.47
N GLY A 127 -2.44 2.47 11.08
CA GLY A 127 -3.60 2.36 11.95
C GLY A 127 -4.95 2.42 11.23
N THR A 128 -6.02 2.55 12.02
CA THR A 128 -7.37 2.71 11.46
C THR A 128 -7.53 4.07 10.78
N TYR A 129 -8.48 4.19 9.85
CA TYR A 129 -8.80 5.50 9.23
C TYR A 129 -9.19 6.57 10.24
N ARG A 130 -9.85 6.18 11.36
CA ARG A 130 -10.20 7.13 12.43
C ARG A 130 -8.96 7.63 13.17
N LEU A 131 -8.03 6.73 13.51
CA LEU A 131 -6.77 7.10 14.15
C LEU A 131 -5.94 8.00 13.23
N ALA A 132 -5.79 7.60 11.97
CA ALA A 132 -5.06 8.39 10.98
C ALA A 132 -5.67 9.79 10.78
N ALA A 133 -7.01 9.89 10.76
CA ALA A 133 -7.70 11.18 10.67
C ALA A 133 -7.46 12.06 11.89
N SER A 134 -7.52 11.49 13.09
CA SER A 134 -7.24 12.21 14.34
C SER A 134 -5.80 12.73 14.37
N GLN A 135 -4.83 11.87 14.07
CA GLN A 135 -3.41 12.25 14.03
C GLN A 135 -3.13 13.30 12.96
N LEU A 136 -3.68 13.11 11.75
CA LEU A 136 -3.52 14.10 10.68
C LEU A 136 -4.12 15.46 11.05
N SER A 137 -5.33 15.45 11.61
CA SER A 137 -6.01 16.69 12.06
C SER A 137 -5.19 17.43 13.12
N TRP A 138 -4.58 16.69 14.05
CA TRP A 138 -3.71 17.25 15.07
C TRP A 138 -2.44 17.87 14.47
N LEU A 139 -1.79 17.16 13.52
CA LEU A 139 -0.56 17.61 12.87
C LEU A 139 -0.74 18.90 12.05
N ILE A 140 -1.83 18.99 11.28
CA ILE A 140 -2.06 20.13 10.38
C ILE A 140 -3.00 21.18 10.96
N LYS A 141 -3.42 21.01 12.22
CA LYS A 141 -4.37 21.89 12.94
C LYS A 141 -5.65 22.21 12.13
N THR A 142 -6.11 21.22 11.36
CA THR A 142 -7.32 21.33 10.51
C THR A 142 -8.09 20.01 10.55
N PRO A 143 -9.42 20.03 10.82
CA PRO A 143 -10.22 18.81 10.93
C PRO A 143 -10.25 18.02 9.61
N ILE A 144 -9.89 16.74 9.69
CA ILE A 144 -9.95 15.78 8.59
C ILE A 144 -10.84 14.60 9.02
N SER A 145 -11.83 14.26 8.20
CA SER A 145 -12.69 13.11 8.49
C SER A 145 -12.01 11.77 8.11
N HIS A 146 -12.40 10.69 8.80
CA HIS A 146 -11.94 9.35 8.44
C HIS A 146 -12.33 8.93 7.01
N SER A 147 -13.46 9.44 6.49
CA SER A 147 -13.88 9.22 5.11
C SER A 147 -12.97 9.96 4.11
N ALA A 148 -12.43 11.11 4.49
CA ALA A 148 -11.43 11.82 3.68
C ALA A 148 -10.13 11.01 3.62
N VAL A 149 -9.66 10.47 4.74
CA VAL A 149 -8.49 9.58 4.77
C VAL A 149 -8.72 8.32 3.94
N GLN A 150 -9.90 7.71 4.02
CA GLN A 150 -10.25 6.56 3.17
C GLN A 150 -10.15 6.92 1.69
N ARG A 151 -10.65 8.09 1.26
CA ARG A 151 -10.51 8.56 -0.13
C ARG A 151 -9.07 8.78 -0.53
N MET A 152 -8.24 9.36 0.37
CA MET A 152 -6.80 9.52 0.12
C MET A 152 -6.13 8.18 -0.16
N VAL A 153 -6.41 7.16 0.69
CA VAL A 153 -5.92 5.79 0.50
C VAL A 153 -6.37 5.21 -0.83
N TRP A 154 -7.65 5.35 -1.17
CA TRP A 154 -8.17 4.80 -2.42
C TRP A 154 -7.56 5.48 -3.64
N THR A 155 -7.48 6.81 -3.64
CA THR A 155 -6.90 7.56 -4.77
C THR A 155 -5.43 7.22 -4.94
N THR A 156 -4.63 7.30 -3.88
CA THR A 156 -3.19 7.06 -3.97
C THR A 156 -2.87 5.59 -4.23
N GLY A 157 -3.49 4.69 -3.46
CA GLY A 157 -3.21 3.26 -3.55
C GLY A 157 -3.65 2.63 -4.89
N ASN A 158 -4.83 3.00 -5.40
CA ASN A 158 -5.26 2.51 -6.71
C ASN A 158 -4.40 3.11 -7.83
N ARG A 159 -3.99 4.38 -7.74
CA ARG A 159 -3.07 4.98 -8.71
C ARG A 159 -1.76 4.21 -8.81
N ILE A 160 -1.17 3.84 -7.67
CA ILE A 160 0.02 3.00 -7.62
C ILE A 160 -0.27 1.62 -8.26
N ALA A 161 -1.34 0.95 -7.81
CA ALA A 161 -1.69 -0.38 -8.29
C ALA A 161 -2.04 -0.42 -9.79
N ASP A 162 -2.69 0.63 -10.32
CA ASP A 162 -3.02 0.75 -11.74
C ASP A 162 -1.78 1.06 -12.58
N GLY A 163 -0.84 1.85 -12.04
CA GLY A 163 0.45 2.10 -12.65
C GLY A 163 1.28 0.83 -12.80
N GLU A 164 1.38 0.04 -11.73
CA GLU A 164 2.08 -1.26 -11.73
C GLU A 164 1.46 -2.25 -12.71
N GLU A 165 0.14 -2.29 -12.78
CA GLU A 165 -0.57 -3.14 -13.75
C GLU A 165 -0.36 -2.64 -15.18
N GLY A 166 -0.34 -1.32 -15.41
CA GLY A 166 -0.02 -0.72 -16.71
C GLY A 166 1.39 -1.08 -17.17
N GLU A 167 2.38 -1.02 -16.27
CA GLU A 167 3.75 -1.45 -16.58
C GLU A 167 3.82 -2.95 -16.90
N ARG A 168 3.15 -3.81 -16.10
CA ARG A 168 3.08 -5.25 -16.38
C ARG A 168 2.57 -5.49 -17.79
N ARG A 169 1.42 -4.90 -18.16
CA ARG A 169 0.83 -5.04 -19.50
C ARG A 169 1.77 -4.55 -20.59
N ARG A 170 2.41 -3.40 -20.38
CA ARG A 170 3.37 -2.87 -21.34
C ARG A 170 4.51 -3.85 -21.60
N ILE A 171 5.04 -4.49 -20.56
CA ILE A 171 6.15 -5.44 -20.66
C ILE A 171 5.69 -6.75 -21.32
N PHE A 172 4.67 -7.39 -20.78
CA PHE A 172 4.32 -8.77 -21.12
C PHE A 172 3.28 -8.89 -22.24
N GLU A 173 2.42 -7.89 -22.45
CA GLU A 173 1.40 -7.93 -23.49
C GLU A 173 1.81 -7.11 -24.73
N SER A 174 2.61 -6.04 -24.57
CA SER A 174 2.99 -5.15 -25.67
C SER A 174 4.49 -5.26 -26.05
N GLY A 175 5.29 -6.10 -25.40
CA GLY A 175 6.71 -6.26 -25.68
C GLY A 175 7.56 -5.03 -25.40
N GLY A 176 7.10 -4.15 -24.50
CA GLY A 176 7.82 -2.92 -24.15
C GLY A 176 9.12 -3.20 -23.40
N GLN A 177 10.19 -2.49 -23.79
CA GLN A 177 11.45 -2.58 -23.07
C GLN A 177 11.35 -1.92 -21.69
N VAL A 178 12.06 -2.48 -20.73
CA VAL A 178 12.21 -1.96 -19.36
C VAL A 178 13.68 -1.65 -19.13
N GLU A 179 13.96 -0.49 -18.54
CA GLU A 179 15.31 -0.22 -18.05
C GLU A 179 15.61 -1.19 -16.91
N SER A 180 16.73 -1.89 -17.01
CA SER A 180 17.21 -2.82 -15.99
C SER A 180 17.53 -2.06 -14.69
N GLY A 181 17.20 -2.68 -13.57
CA GLY A 181 17.57 -2.16 -12.26
C GLY A 181 19.10 -2.11 -12.11
N LYS A 182 19.56 -1.26 -11.20
CA LYS A 182 21.01 -0.99 -11.01
C LYS A 182 21.67 -1.87 -9.95
N VAL A 183 20.90 -2.67 -9.23
CA VAL A 183 21.45 -3.51 -8.16
C VAL A 183 22.00 -4.79 -8.76
N ILE A 184 23.30 -4.96 -8.72
CA ILE A 184 24.00 -6.16 -9.18
C ILE A 184 24.04 -7.17 -8.04
N ALA A 185 23.57 -8.40 -8.30
CA ALA A 185 23.59 -9.49 -7.35
C ALA A 185 23.76 -10.84 -8.07
N PRO A 186 24.91 -11.53 -7.89
CA PRO A 186 25.11 -12.87 -8.47
C PRO A 186 24.11 -13.89 -7.94
N VAL A 187 23.63 -13.72 -6.72
CA VAL A 187 22.60 -14.54 -6.09
C VAL A 187 21.46 -13.67 -5.59
N LEU A 188 20.23 -14.03 -5.95
CA LEU A 188 19.01 -13.47 -5.38
C LEU A 188 18.35 -14.49 -4.44
N TYR A 189 17.67 -13.97 -3.44
CA TYR A 189 16.82 -14.73 -2.51
C TYR A 189 15.38 -14.32 -2.70
N GLY A 190 14.51 -15.29 -2.94
CA GLY A 190 13.09 -15.10 -3.15
C GLY A 190 12.28 -15.93 -2.16
N GLU A 191 11.30 -15.34 -1.49
CA GLU A 191 10.36 -16.07 -0.63
C GLU A 191 8.95 -15.66 -0.97
N SER A 192 7.99 -16.59 -0.92
CA SER A 192 6.58 -16.28 -1.09
C SER A 192 5.70 -17.03 -0.10
N ASP A 193 4.58 -16.41 0.27
CA ASP A 193 3.59 -16.95 1.20
C ASP A 193 2.22 -16.32 0.95
N GLY A 194 1.16 -16.97 1.41
CA GLY A 194 -0.22 -16.55 1.27
C GLY A 194 -0.90 -16.30 2.62
N VAL A 195 -1.67 -15.23 2.69
CA VAL A 195 -2.44 -14.91 3.89
C VAL A 195 -3.89 -14.56 3.55
N TRP A 196 -4.84 -15.15 4.28
CA TRP A 196 -6.26 -14.91 4.09
C TRP A 196 -6.73 -13.69 4.87
N VAL A 197 -7.45 -12.77 4.18
CA VAL A 197 -8.01 -11.54 4.73
C VAL A 197 -9.52 -11.56 4.58
N HIS A 198 -10.25 -11.11 5.62
CA HIS A 198 -11.71 -11.07 5.60
C HIS A 198 -12.23 -9.96 4.67
N LEU A 199 -13.24 -10.33 3.88
CA LEU A 199 -13.94 -9.43 2.99
C LEU A 199 -15.33 -9.08 3.52
N GLN A 200 -15.84 -7.91 3.11
CA GLN A 200 -17.20 -7.47 3.37
C GLN A 200 -17.86 -7.00 2.07
N ARG A 201 -19.15 -7.31 1.92
CA ARG A 201 -19.97 -6.92 0.76
C ARG A 201 -19.40 -7.45 -0.56
N GLU A 202 -18.73 -8.60 -0.51
CA GLU A 202 -18.18 -9.32 -1.65
C GLU A 202 -18.81 -10.72 -1.71
N LYS A 203 -18.76 -11.38 -2.88
CA LYS A 203 -19.28 -12.75 -3.06
C LYS A 203 -18.59 -13.75 -2.13
N HIS A 204 -17.29 -13.61 -1.93
CA HIS A 204 -16.51 -14.45 -1.02
C HIS A 204 -16.26 -13.72 0.28
N ARG A 205 -16.26 -14.45 1.41
CA ARG A 205 -16.02 -13.88 2.73
C ARG A 205 -14.55 -13.59 3.04
N SER A 206 -13.64 -14.09 2.22
CA SER A 206 -12.20 -13.89 2.36
C SER A 206 -11.52 -13.94 1.00
N ALA A 207 -10.35 -13.33 0.91
CA ALA A 207 -9.45 -13.46 -0.22
C ALA A 207 -8.04 -13.80 0.27
N GLU A 208 -7.33 -14.59 -0.55
CA GLU A 208 -5.91 -14.82 -0.35
C GLU A 208 -5.13 -13.63 -0.89
N VAL A 209 -4.30 -13.06 -0.04
CA VAL A 209 -3.28 -12.08 -0.40
C VAL A 209 -1.98 -12.84 -0.57
N ARG A 210 -1.41 -12.83 -1.77
CA ARG A 210 -0.09 -13.36 -2.05
C ARG A 210 0.96 -12.32 -1.74
N VAL A 211 2.03 -12.73 -1.09
CA VAL A 211 3.18 -11.88 -0.74
C VAL A 211 4.45 -12.58 -1.23
N ALA A 212 5.29 -11.84 -1.93
CA ALA A 212 6.65 -12.27 -2.21
C ALA A 212 7.65 -11.21 -1.77
N ILE A 213 8.84 -11.64 -1.40
CA ILE A 213 9.99 -10.79 -1.16
C ILE A 213 11.16 -11.26 -2.01
N LEU A 214 11.92 -10.28 -2.53
CA LEU A 214 13.20 -10.49 -3.17
C LEU A 214 14.26 -9.73 -2.38
N SER A 215 15.47 -10.28 -2.27
CA SER A 215 16.59 -9.60 -1.61
C SER A 215 17.93 -10.11 -2.16
N THR A 216 19.00 -9.35 -1.94
CA THR A 216 20.37 -9.73 -2.32
C THR A 216 21.11 -10.44 -1.19
N GLY A 217 20.50 -10.56 -0.02
CA GLY A 217 21.09 -11.14 1.16
C GLY A 217 20.55 -10.56 2.46
N ARG A 218 21.27 -10.81 3.55
CA ARG A 218 20.94 -10.23 4.86
C ARG A 218 22.19 -9.72 5.58
N LYS A 219 22.06 -8.58 6.21
CA LYS A 219 23.11 -7.99 7.07
C LYS A 219 22.72 -8.12 8.54
N GLN A 220 23.65 -8.54 9.37
CA GLN A 220 23.48 -8.51 10.82
C GLN A 220 23.52 -7.07 11.32
N ILE A 221 22.50 -6.65 12.08
CA ILE A 221 22.36 -5.30 12.65
C ILE A 221 22.36 -5.31 14.17
N GLY A 222 22.50 -6.47 14.80
CA GLY A 222 22.57 -6.66 16.25
C GLY A 222 22.66 -8.14 16.58
N LYS A 223 22.80 -8.48 17.88
CA LYS A 223 22.76 -9.87 18.33
C LYS A 223 21.43 -10.49 17.92
N ASP A 224 21.47 -11.54 17.13
CA ASP A 224 20.31 -12.28 16.59
C ASP A 224 19.30 -11.42 15.78
N ARG A 225 19.72 -10.23 15.31
CA ARG A 225 18.90 -9.35 14.48
C ARG A 225 19.53 -9.16 13.09
N TYR A 226 18.73 -9.41 12.05
CA TYR A 226 19.14 -9.31 10.66
C TYR A 226 18.20 -8.37 9.90
N ARG A 227 18.76 -7.72 8.88
CA ARG A 227 18.03 -6.89 7.92
C ARG A 227 18.29 -7.40 6.53
N LEU A 228 17.25 -7.61 5.73
CA LEU A 228 17.39 -7.97 4.31
C LEU A 228 17.95 -6.78 3.54
N GLU A 229 18.92 -7.07 2.66
CA GLU A 229 19.57 -6.06 1.82
C GLU A 229 18.84 -5.96 0.48
N ASN A 230 18.71 -4.73 -0.03
CA ASN A 230 18.02 -4.40 -1.29
C ASN A 230 16.64 -5.06 -1.41
N LYS A 231 15.94 -5.20 -0.29
CA LYS A 231 14.64 -5.87 -0.23
C LYS A 231 13.59 -5.22 -1.13
N ARG A 232 12.86 -6.06 -1.87
CA ARG A 232 11.64 -5.70 -2.60
C ARG A 232 10.48 -6.56 -2.14
N CYS A 233 9.30 -5.94 -2.02
CA CYS A 233 8.08 -6.61 -1.60
C CYS A 233 7.05 -6.53 -2.71
N ILE A 234 6.45 -7.66 -3.05
CA ILE A 234 5.39 -7.78 -4.05
C ILE A 234 4.14 -8.32 -3.35
N THR A 235 2.98 -7.78 -3.66
CA THR A 235 1.71 -8.26 -3.13
C THR A 235 0.66 -8.31 -4.23
N ALA A 236 -0.21 -9.31 -4.19
CA ALA A 236 -1.31 -9.44 -5.14
C ALA A 236 -2.55 -10.05 -4.51
N ILE A 237 -3.72 -9.76 -5.12
CA ILE A 237 -5.00 -10.35 -4.77
C ILE A 237 -5.69 -10.77 -6.07
N GLY A 238 -6.20 -12.01 -6.10
CA GLY A 238 -7.06 -12.47 -7.20
C GLY A 238 -6.36 -12.62 -8.55
N LEU A 239 -5.03 -12.59 -8.59
CA LEU A 239 -4.27 -12.87 -9.79
C LEU A 239 -4.17 -14.39 -10.03
N ASN A 240 -4.22 -14.81 -11.31
CA ASN A 240 -3.82 -16.15 -11.68
C ASN A 240 -2.32 -16.34 -11.47
N SER A 241 -1.81 -17.56 -11.63
CA SER A 241 -0.38 -17.86 -11.40
C SER A 241 0.53 -17.14 -12.38
N GLU A 242 0.13 -17.01 -13.62
CA GLU A 242 0.89 -16.33 -14.66
C GLU A 242 1.07 -14.84 -14.36
N MET A 243 -0.02 -14.12 -14.14
CA MET A 243 0.02 -12.70 -13.78
C MET A 243 0.77 -12.45 -12.47
N TRP A 244 0.71 -13.38 -11.52
CA TRP A 244 1.51 -13.31 -10.29
C TRP A 244 3.00 -13.38 -10.57
N GLN A 245 3.44 -14.34 -11.39
CA GLN A 245 4.84 -14.46 -11.81
C GLN A 245 5.31 -13.23 -12.58
N GLU A 246 4.47 -12.69 -13.48
CA GLU A 246 4.76 -11.46 -14.22
C GLU A 246 4.97 -10.25 -13.32
N GLN A 247 4.17 -10.11 -12.25
CA GLN A 247 4.38 -9.05 -11.26
C GLN A 247 5.73 -9.19 -10.53
N ILE A 248 6.13 -10.41 -10.22
CA ILE A 248 7.44 -10.67 -9.59
C ILE A 248 8.56 -10.33 -10.55
N VAL A 249 8.49 -10.80 -11.79
CA VAL A 249 9.50 -10.53 -12.83
C VAL A 249 9.62 -9.04 -13.10
N ARG A 250 8.47 -8.31 -13.22
CA ARG A 250 8.47 -6.86 -13.38
C ARG A 250 9.26 -6.17 -12.25
N GLU A 251 8.96 -6.51 -11.00
CA GLU A 251 9.62 -5.89 -9.83
C GLU A 251 11.10 -6.25 -9.76
N ALA A 252 11.43 -7.49 -10.12
CA ALA A 252 12.83 -7.94 -10.20
C ALA A 252 13.62 -7.14 -11.24
N HIS A 253 13.09 -7.02 -12.46
CA HIS A 253 13.72 -6.24 -13.54
C HIS A 253 13.90 -4.77 -13.20
N LEU A 254 12.90 -4.13 -12.58
CA LEU A 254 12.99 -2.72 -12.17
C LEU A 254 14.01 -2.48 -11.05
N SER A 255 14.33 -3.50 -10.28
CA SER A 255 15.14 -3.36 -9.07
C SER A 255 16.57 -3.87 -9.24
N TYR A 256 16.74 -4.97 -9.95
CA TYR A 256 18.02 -5.69 -10.08
C TYR A 256 18.49 -5.79 -11.54
N ASP A 257 19.79 -5.82 -11.72
CA ASP A 257 20.40 -6.22 -13.01
C ASP A 257 20.40 -7.74 -13.11
N LEU A 258 19.30 -8.30 -13.63
CA LEU A 258 19.14 -9.75 -13.74
C LEU A 258 20.11 -10.40 -14.71
N SER A 259 20.76 -9.64 -15.62
CA SER A 259 21.79 -10.17 -16.52
C SER A 259 23.04 -10.65 -15.77
N GLN A 260 23.24 -10.15 -14.54
CA GLN A 260 24.36 -10.52 -13.68
C GLN A 260 23.96 -11.55 -12.59
N THR A 261 22.69 -11.99 -12.58
CA THR A 261 22.21 -12.94 -11.59
C THR A 261 22.34 -14.38 -12.11
N GLN A 262 23.09 -15.20 -11.42
CA GLN A 262 23.37 -16.58 -11.81
C GLN A 262 22.47 -17.60 -11.11
N LEU A 263 22.02 -17.28 -9.90
CA LEU A 263 21.26 -18.19 -9.06
C LEU A 263 20.18 -17.46 -8.28
N LEU A 264 18.98 -18.03 -8.27
CA LEU A 264 17.89 -17.67 -7.36
C LEU A 264 17.69 -18.79 -6.33
N ILE A 265 17.85 -18.47 -5.05
CA ILE A 265 17.52 -19.36 -3.95
C ILE A 265 16.13 -18.98 -3.48
N SER A 266 15.13 -19.83 -3.74
CA SER A 266 13.75 -19.56 -3.39
C SER A 266 13.30 -20.38 -2.18
N GLY A 267 12.32 -19.86 -1.43
CA GLY A 267 11.78 -20.52 -0.25
C GLY A 267 10.27 -20.29 -0.04
N GLY A 268 9.62 -21.24 0.63
CA GLY A 268 8.21 -21.14 0.98
C GLY A 268 7.64 -22.41 1.60
N ASP A 269 6.31 -22.45 1.79
CA ASP A 269 5.60 -23.53 2.47
C ASP A 269 5.43 -24.82 1.66
N GLY A 270 5.85 -24.82 0.39
CA GLY A 270 5.76 -25.96 -0.52
C GLY A 270 4.43 -26.08 -1.28
N ASN A 271 3.50 -25.16 -1.14
CA ASN A 271 2.32 -25.10 -2.01
C ASN A 271 2.75 -24.85 -3.47
N GLN A 272 2.04 -25.44 -4.41
CA GLN A 272 2.40 -25.38 -5.83
C GLN A 272 2.61 -23.96 -6.35
N TRP A 273 1.67 -23.05 -6.08
CA TRP A 273 1.81 -21.66 -6.55
C TRP A 273 2.97 -20.91 -5.88
N VAL A 274 3.32 -21.27 -4.63
CA VAL A 274 4.48 -20.70 -3.89
C VAL A 274 5.78 -21.15 -4.58
N ARG A 275 5.90 -22.43 -4.87
CA ARG A 275 7.06 -22.99 -5.58
C ARG A 275 7.25 -22.37 -6.95
N GLN A 276 6.15 -22.18 -7.68
CA GLN A 276 6.14 -21.63 -9.04
C GLN A 276 6.22 -20.10 -9.10
N SER A 277 6.25 -19.41 -7.96
CA SER A 277 6.22 -17.94 -7.93
C SER A 277 7.32 -17.28 -8.78
N PHE A 278 8.46 -17.92 -8.90
CA PHE A 278 9.65 -17.35 -9.56
C PHE A 278 10.01 -18.01 -10.90
N ASP A 279 9.20 -18.95 -11.41
CA ASP A 279 9.53 -19.77 -12.58
C ASP A 279 9.81 -18.95 -13.86
N ARG A 280 9.19 -17.77 -13.99
CA ARG A 280 9.38 -16.89 -15.15
C ARG A 280 10.63 -16.00 -15.09
N MET A 281 11.48 -16.13 -14.07
CA MET A 281 12.67 -15.27 -13.95
C MET A 281 13.82 -15.67 -14.89
N ASP A 282 13.75 -16.83 -15.54
CA ASP A 282 14.77 -17.35 -16.46
C ASP A 282 16.19 -17.37 -15.84
N ILE A 283 16.25 -17.73 -14.56
CA ILE A 283 17.47 -17.85 -13.76
C ILE A 283 17.50 -19.25 -13.16
N GLN A 284 18.68 -19.86 -13.04
CA GLN A 284 18.82 -21.14 -12.32
C GLN A 284 18.21 -21.01 -10.92
N GLN A 285 17.36 -21.94 -10.52
CA GLN A 285 16.64 -21.89 -9.24
C GLN A 285 16.98 -23.09 -8.35
N GLU A 286 17.08 -22.80 -7.05
CA GLU A 286 17.16 -23.77 -5.98
C GLU A 286 16.07 -23.50 -4.95
N PHE A 287 15.08 -24.40 -4.88
CA PHE A 287 14.00 -24.27 -3.91
C PHE A 287 14.39 -24.88 -2.56
N VAL A 288 14.06 -24.19 -1.47
CA VAL A 288 14.25 -24.64 -0.07
C VAL A 288 12.89 -24.62 0.63
N LEU A 289 12.48 -25.79 1.12
CA LEU A 289 11.25 -25.89 1.89
C LEU A 289 11.40 -25.20 3.24
N ASP A 290 10.45 -24.33 3.58
CA ASP A 290 10.47 -23.59 4.83
C ASP A 290 10.50 -24.51 6.05
N ARG A 291 11.44 -24.23 6.96
CA ARG A 291 11.68 -25.06 8.15
C ARG A 291 10.51 -25.06 9.13
N PHE A 292 9.84 -23.92 9.29
CA PHE A 292 8.71 -23.80 10.19
C PHE A 292 7.54 -24.67 9.71
N HIS A 293 7.23 -24.61 8.41
CA HIS A 293 6.16 -25.38 7.80
C HIS A 293 6.45 -26.89 7.83
N LEU A 294 7.70 -27.30 7.54
CA LEU A 294 8.10 -28.69 7.66
C LEU A 294 7.98 -29.23 9.10
N HIS A 295 8.46 -28.46 10.09
CA HIS A 295 8.30 -28.81 11.50
C HIS A 295 6.82 -28.86 11.93
N ARG A 296 6.00 -27.95 11.44
CA ARG A 296 4.56 -27.90 11.71
C ARG A 296 3.85 -29.12 11.13
N ALA A 297 4.18 -29.52 9.91
CA ALA A 297 3.66 -30.71 9.27
C ALA A 297 4.07 -31.99 10.04
N ALA A 298 5.34 -32.12 10.40
CA ALA A 298 5.83 -33.24 11.20
C ALA A 298 5.15 -33.30 12.58
N ARG A 299 4.97 -32.19 13.28
CA ARG A 299 4.26 -32.16 14.59
C ARG A 299 2.79 -32.56 14.51
N ARG A 300 2.14 -32.38 13.36
CA ARG A 300 0.76 -32.85 13.13
C ARG A 300 0.71 -34.36 12.94
N ALA A 301 1.74 -34.93 12.33
CA ALA A 301 1.86 -36.36 12.05
C ALA A 301 2.29 -37.16 13.28
N TYR A 302 3.28 -36.63 14.01
CA TYR A 302 3.88 -37.27 15.17
C TYR A 302 3.30 -36.68 16.46
N GLN A 303 2.95 -37.54 17.43
CA GLN A 303 2.45 -37.11 18.73
C GLN A 303 3.57 -36.56 19.64
N GLY A 304 4.82 -37.00 19.42
CA GLY A 304 6.00 -36.61 20.19
C GLY A 304 6.82 -35.49 19.52
N ARG A 305 7.23 -34.46 20.28
CA ARG A 305 8.11 -33.40 19.77
C ARG A 305 9.49 -33.91 19.35
N ALA A 306 10.02 -34.91 20.06
CA ALA A 306 11.33 -35.50 19.77
C ALA A 306 11.32 -36.26 18.44
N GLU A 307 10.32 -37.09 18.20
CA GLU A 307 10.13 -37.86 16.96
C GLU A 307 9.97 -36.93 15.75
N ALA A 308 9.12 -35.92 15.87
CA ALA A 308 8.95 -34.92 14.81
C ALA A 308 10.27 -34.18 14.50
N LYS A 309 11.02 -33.78 15.52
CA LYS A 309 12.32 -33.12 15.36
C LYS A 309 13.33 -34.04 14.71
N HIS A 310 13.40 -35.30 15.14
CA HIS A 310 14.31 -36.31 14.58
C HIS A 310 14.04 -36.53 13.07
N MET A 311 12.78 -36.75 12.72
CA MET A 311 12.35 -36.93 11.32
C MET A 311 12.72 -35.73 10.45
N VAL A 312 12.44 -34.50 10.90
CA VAL A 312 12.78 -33.28 10.17
C VAL A 312 14.29 -33.13 10.00
N THR A 313 15.07 -33.47 11.03
CA THR A 313 16.55 -33.42 10.93
C THR A 313 17.07 -34.37 9.89
N ARG A 314 16.53 -35.60 9.84
CA ARG A 314 16.93 -36.59 8.83
C ARG A 314 16.54 -36.16 7.42
N LEU A 315 15.29 -35.70 7.22
CA LEU A 315 14.83 -35.19 5.92
C LEU A 315 15.74 -34.09 5.39
N ARG A 316 16.23 -33.22 6.26
CA ARG A 316 17.07 -32.09 5.86
C ARG A 316 18.52 -32.46 5.60
N ARG A 317 19.03 -33.48 6.25
CA ARG A 317 20.44 -33.92 6.11
C ARG A 317 20.62 -35.06 5.13
N GLU A 318 19.68 -35.99 5.11
CA GLU A 318 19.77 -37.23 4.37
C GLU A 318 18.83 -37.26 3.16
N GLY A 319 17.83 -36.39 3.12
CA GLY A 319 16.83 -36.31 2.06
C GLY A 319 15.67 -37.29 2.22
N PHE A 320 14.73 -37.24 1.28
CA PHE A 320 13.51 -38.06 1.31
C PHE A 320 13.81 -39.57 1.13
N ALA A 321 14.72 -39.92 0.23
CA ALA A 321 15.03 -41.30 -0.08
C ALA A 321 15.48 -42.09 1.18
N ALA A 322 16.23 -41.46 2.07
CA ALA A 322 16.74 -42.10 3.29
C ALA A 322 15.66 -42.41 4.33
N VAL A 323 14.50 -41.75 4.27
CA VAL A 323 13.41 -41.94 5.23
C VAL A 323 12.14 -42.53 4.61
N HIS A 324 12.12 -42.70 3.31
CA HIS A 324 10.95 -43.16 2.53
C HIS A 324 10.36 -44.48 3.07
N ASP A 325 11.22 -45.53 3.18
CA ASP A 325 10.77 -46.85 3.59
C ASP A 325 10.34 -46.89 5.07
N GLU A 326 10.99 -46.11 5.91
CA GLU A 326 10.59 -45.95 7.31
C GLU A 326 9.24 -45.30 7.44
N LEU A 327 8.99 -44.21 6.69
CA LEU A 327 7.68 -43.53 6.68
C LEU A 327 6.56 -44.46 6.18
N ARG A 328 6.83 -45.26 5.15
CA ARG A 328 5.85 -46.23 4.64
C ARG A 328 5.53 -47.31 5.67
N LYS A 329 6.54 -47.88 6.33
CA LYS A 329 6.32 -48.85 7.41
C LYS A 329 5.53 -48.25 8.58
N GLN A 330 5.79 -47.00 8.95
CA GLN A 330 5.04 -46.30 10.00
C GLN A 330 3.57 -46.11 9.60
N ILE A 331 3.28 -45.83 8.32
CA ILE A 331 1.92 -45.67 7.79
C ILE A 331 1.18 -47.03 7.80
N GLU A 332 1.86 -48.13 7.42
CA GLU A 332 1.27 -49.46 7.41
C GLU A 332 0.91 -49.93 8.83
N GLN A 333 1.73 -49.60 9.81
CA GLN A 333 1.53 -49.93 11.22
C GLN A 333 0.54 -49.02 11.96
N ALA A 334 0.17 -47.89 11.36
CA ALA A 334 -0.73 -46.92 11.97
C ALA A 334 -2.18 -47.21 11.58
N GLU A 335 -3.11 -46.87 12.48
CA GLU A 335 -4.55 -46.97 12.25
C GLU A 335 -5.28 -45.66 12.47
N GLY A 336 -6.48 -45.54 11.88
CA GLY A 336 -7.38 -44.42 12.07
C GLY A 336 -6.72 -43.06 11.77
N LYS A 337 -7.05 -42.05 12.58
CA LYS A 337 -6.58 -40.67 12.41
C LYS A 337 -5.05 -40.51 12.40
N LYS A 338 -4.29 -41.45 13.01
CA LYS A 338 -2.82 -41.42 12.98
C LYS A 338 -2.32 -41.76 11.60
N LYS A 339 -2.91 -42.76 10.96
CA LYS A 339 -2.59 -43.17 9.58
C LYS A 339 -2.84 -42.03 8.61
N ASP A 340 -3.99 -41.36 8.73
CA ASP A 340 -4.32 -40.22 7.85
C ASP A 340 -3.29 -39.11 7.95
N LYS A 341 -2.92 -38.71 9.18
CA LYS A 341 -1.92 -37.66 9.42
C LYS A 341 -0.50 -38.03 8.90
N LEU A 342 -0.09 -39.28 9.03
CA LEU A 342 1.17 -39.75 8.48
C LEU A 342 1.15 -39.79 6.95
N ASN A 343 0.02 -40.19 6.35
CA ASN A 343 -0.17 -40.13 4.90
C ASN A 343 -0.11 -38.68 4.38
N ASP A 344 -0.76 -37.74 5.06
CA ASP A 344 -0.71 -36.31 4.67
C ASP A 344 0.72 -35.78 4.76
N PHE A 345 1.46 -36.14 5.81
CA PHE A 345 2.86 -35.76 5.95
C PHE A 345 3.74 -36.40 4.86
N TYR A 346 3.54 -37.68 4.57
CA TYR A 346 4.25 -38.37 3.51
C TYR A 346 4.04 -37.71 2.14
N LYS A 347 2.77 -37.43 1.78
CA LYS A 347 2.45 -36.70 0.54
C LYS A 347 3.11 -35.34 0.48
N TYR A 348 3.07 -34.59 1.58
CA TYR A 348 3.69 -33.28 1.68
C TYR A 348 5.21 -33.34 1.45
N VAL A 349 5.88 -34.28 2.10
CA VAL A 349 7.34 -34.46 1.95
C VAL A 349 7.70 -34.97 0.56
N CYS A 350 6.95 -35.91 0.01
CA CYS A 350 7.13 -36.46 -1.33
C CYS A 350 7.01 -35.37 -2.42
N ASN A 351 6.00 -34.51 -2.30
CA ASN A 351 5.77 -33.41 -3.24
C ASN A 351 6.84 -32.30 -3.17
N ASN A 352 7.61 -32.27 -2.10
CA ASN A 352 8.64 -31.25 -1.84
C ASN A 352 10.05 -31.83 -1.66
N GLN A 353 10.29 -33.05 -2.15
CA GLN A 353 11.54 -33.79 -1.89
C GLN A 353 12.81 -33.06 -2.35
N ASP A 354 12.74 -32.27 -3.41
CA ASP A 354 13.81 -31.45 -3.95
C ASP A 354 14.17 -30.26 -3.04
N GLY A 355 13.19 -29.78 -2.25
CA GLY A 355 13.35 -28.65 -1.32
C GLY A 355 13.80 -29.04 0.10
N LEU A 356 13.92 -30.33 0.43
CA LEU A 356 14.15 -30.79 1.80
C LEU A 356 15.58 -30.59 2.30
N LEU A 357 16.56 -30.92 1.45
CA LEU A 357 17.97 -30.86 1.81
C LEU A 357 18.41 -29.42 2.08
N ASP A 358 19.17 -29.23 3.13
CA ASP A 358 19.83 -27.95 3.39
C ASP A 358 20.84 -27.60 2.26
N LEU A 359 21.08 -26.30 2.04
CA LEU A 359 21.94 -25.84 0.94
C LEU A 359 23.37 -26.39 1.01
N ASP A 360 23.93 -26.55 2.23
CA ASP A 360 25.22 -27.14 2.44
C ASP A 360 25.28 -28.63 1.99
N GLN A 361 24.17 -29.36 2.15
CA GLN A 361 24.05 -30.74 1.67
C GLN A 361 23.93 -30.82 0.13
N ARG A 362 23.53 -29.73 -0.53
CA ARG A 362 23.49 -29.60 -1.99
C ARG A 362 24.80 -29.08 -2.60
N ARG A 363 25.85 -28.95 -1.77
CA ARG A 363 27.16 -28.37 -2.16
C ARG A 363 27.06 -26.90 -2.62
N LEU A 364 26.06 -26.18 -2.15
CA LEU A 364 25.93 -24.76 -2.40
C LEU A 364 26.60 -23.98 -1.26
N THR A 365 27.61 -23.19 -1.61
CA THR A 365 28.41 -22.42 -0.64
C THR A 365 27.72 -21.12 -0.19
N HIS A 366 26.54 -20.84 -0.72
CA HIS A 366 25.81 -19.60 -0.43
C HIS A 366 25.08 -19.70 0.91
N PRO A 367 25.13 -18.64 1.76
CA PRO A 367 24.40 -18.65 3.02
C PRO A 367 22.89 -18.71 2.79
N ALA A 368 22.18 -19.46 3.62
CA ALA A 368 20.73 -19.49 3.59
C ALA A 368 20.17 -18.16 4.18
N CYS A 369 19.83 -17.21 3.31
CA CYS A 369 19.27 -15.92 3.71
C CYS A 369 17.72 -15.91 3.69
N LEU A 370 17.11 -17.08 3.90
CA LEU A 370 15.65 -17.27 3.93
C LEU A 370 15.10 -17.15 5.36
N GLY A 371 13.76 -17.07 5.48
CA GLY A 371 13.01 -16.94 6.74
C GLY A 371 12.55 -15.51 7.02
N GLY A 372 12.62 -14.62 6.03
CA GLY A 372 12.14 -13.25 6.12
C GLY A 372 10.67 -13.07 5.83
N ILE A 373 10.03 -14.05 5.16
CA ILE A 373 8.68 -13.89 4.62
C ILE A 373 7.60 -13.72 5.71
N GLU A 374 7.63 -14.51 6.79
CA GLU A 374 6.63 -14.41 7.86
C GLU A 374 6.59 -13.01 8.47
N GLY A 375 7.76 -12.44 8.82
CA GLY A 375 7.86 -11.09 9.36
C GLY A 375 7.45 -10.00 8.37
N ASN A 376 7.56 -10.22 7.07
CA ASN A 376 7.07 -9.30 6.03
C ASN A 376 5.57 -9.45 5.80
N VAL A 377 5.02 -10.66 5.80
CA VAL A 377 3.58 -10.91 5.75
C VAL A 377 2.89 -10.24 6.95
N ASP A 378 3.47 -10.37 8.16
CA ASP A 378 2.93 -9.71 9.34
C ASP A 378 2.88 -8.17 9.17
N LYS A 379 3.99 -7.54 8.81
CA LYS A 379 4.10 -6.09 8.64
C LYS A 379 3.24 -5.54 7.50
N LEU A 380 3.22 -6.22 6.35
CA LEU A 380 2.53 -5.73 5.15
C LEU A 380 1.03 -5.99 5.18
N VAL A 381 0.60 -7.10 5.76
CA VAL A 381 -0.79 -7.57 5.67
C VAL A 381 -1.44 -7.73 7.03
N VAL A 382 -0.87 -8.59 7.91
CA VAL A 382 -1.56 -9.01 9.14
C VAL A 382 -1.80 -7.83 10.07
N HIS A 383 -0.77 -7.05 10.36
CA HIS A 383 -0.85 -5.91 11.28
C HIS A 383 -1.94 -4.91 10.88
N ARG A 384 -2.06 -4.61 9.59
CA ARG A 384 -3.01 -3.60 9.10
C ARG A 384 -4.36 -4.17 8.68
N MET A 385 -4.42 -5.39 8.16
CA MET A 385 -5.59 -5.89 7.44
C MET A 385 -6.34 -7.00 8.15
N LYS A 386 -5.72 -7.71 9.10
CA LYS A 386 -6.38 -8.80 9.87
C LYS A 386 -6.71 -8.42 11.30
N GLY A 387 -5.98 -7.46 11.86
CA GLY A 387 -6.16 -7.05 13.25
C GLY A 387 -7.49 -6.33 13.50
N ARG A 388 -7.96 -6.36 14.76
CA ARG A 388 -9.08 -5.54 15.27
C ARG A 388 -10.41 -5.73 14.52
N GLY A 389 -10.70 -6.93 14.02
CA GLY A 389 -11.95 -7.20 13.29
C GLY A 389 -12.06 -6.48 11.95
N CYS A 390 -10.95 -6.12 11.32
CA CYS A 390 -10.95 -5.47 10.01
C CYS A 390 -11.56 -6.38 8.94
N SER A 391 -12.37 -5.79 8.08
CA SER A 391 -12.99 -6.44 6.94
C SER A 391 -12.99 -5.46 5.76
N TRP A 392 -12.71 -5.94 4.55
CA TRP A 392 -12.35 -5.10 3.42
C TRP A 392 -13.27 -5.31 2.22
N ARG A 393 -13.45 -4.26 1.41
CA ARG A 393 -13.84 -4.41 0.00
C ARG A 393 -12.58 -4.63 -0.84
N LEU A 394 -12.67 -5.43 -1.90
CA LEU A 394 -11.52 -5.74 -2.76
C LEU A 394 -10.77 -4.49 -3.27
N PRO A 395 -11.43 -3.43 -3.78
CA PRO A 395 -10.71 -2.23 -4.23
C PRO A 395 -9.97 -1.52 -3.10
N GLY A 396 -10.55 -1.48 -1.89
CA GLY A 396 -9.91 -0.88 -0.70
C GLY A 396 -8.73 -1.70 -0.20
N LEU A 397 -8.84 -3.02 -0.24
CA LEU A 397 -7.75 -3.94 0.11
C LEU A 397 -6.58 -3.81 -0.87
N ARG A 398 -6.85 -3.79 -2.18
CA ARG A 398 -5.85 -3.57 -3.23
C ARG A 398 -5.10 -2.26 -3.02
N ALA A 399 -5.83 -1.17 -2.81
CA ALA A 399 -5.24 0.16 -2.57
C ALA A 399 -4.37 0.19 -1.31
N MET A 400 -4.84 -0.42 -0.20
CA MET A 400 -4.08 -0.47 1.05
C MET A 400 -2.81 -1.32 0.91
N LEU A 401 -2.86 -2.45 0.20
CA LEU A 401 -1.69 -3.28 -0.06
C LEU A 401 -0.61 -2.53 -0.85
N ALA A 402 -1.01 -1.82 -1.91
CA ALA A 402 -0.10 -0.99 -2.69
C ALA A 402 0.58 0.08 -1.83
N LEU A 403 -0.17 0.72 -0.93
CA LEU A 403 0.37 1.71 0.00
C LEU A 403 1.30 1.11 1.04
N CYS A 404 0.90 0.03 1.74
CA CYS A 404 1.72 -0.60 2.79
C CYS A 404 3.07 -1.07 2.26
N ARG A 405 3.10 -1.57 1.03
CA ARG A 405 4.33 -2.01 0.36
C ARG A 405 5.27 -0.85 0.03
N ASN A 406 4.73 0.32 -0.26
CA ASN A 406 5.45 1.51 -0.68
C ASN A 406 5.50 2.61 0.40
N CYS A 407 5.13 2.32 1.65
CA CYS A 407 4.96 3.32 2.70
C CYS A 407 6.21 4.17 2.94
N ASP A 408 7.38 3.56 2.92
CA ASP A 408 8.67 4.25 3.14
C ASP A 408 9.09 5.14 1.95
N GLN A 409 8.49 4.92 0.77
CA GLN A 409 8.82 5.60 -0.49
C GLN A 409 7.59 6.25 -1.13
N LEU A 410 6.52 6.48 -0.36
CA LEU A 410 5.22 6.91 -0.87
C LEU A 410 5.30 8.15 -1.76
N LYS A 411 6.13 9.13 -1.39
CA LYS A 411 6.36 10.35 -2.13
C LYS A 411 6.88 10.08 -3.56
N LEU A 412 7.88 9.21 -3.68
CA LEU A 412 8.47 8.87 -4.97
C LEU A 412 7.48 8.13 -5.87
N HIS A 413 6.73 7.19 -5.29
CA HIS A 413 5.75 6.40 -6.04
C HIS A 413 4.51 7.21 -6.44
N ALA A 414 4.03 8.12 -5.60
CA ALA A 414 2.91 8.99 -5.95
C ALA A 414 3.18 9.85 -7.18
N TYR A 415 4.44 10.28 -7.39
CA TYR A 415 4.83 11.05 -8.57
C TYR A 415 5.00 10.22 -9.85
N HIS A 416 5.50 8.99 -9.74
CA HIS A 416 5.72 8.13 -10.89
C HIS A 416 4.43 7.71 -11.61
N TYR A 417 3.36 7.50 -10.85
CA TYR A 417 2.07 7.02 -11.38
C TYR A 417 1.03 8.11 -11.59
N LEU A 418 1.41 9.38 -11.48
CA LEU A 418 0.53 10.48 -11.88
C LEU A 418 0.38 10.45 -13.42
N PRO A 419 -0.83 10.29 -13.95
CA PRO A 419 -1.02 10.38 -15.39
C PRO A 419 -0.57 11.77 -15.86
N THR A 420 0.24 11.81 -16.89
CA THR A 420 0.71 13.06 -17.53
C THR A 420 -0.43 13.87 -18.15
N GLN A 421 -1.57 13.22 -18.36
CA GLN A 421 -2.84 13.85 -18.73
C GLN A 421 -3.94 13.14 -17.94
N ALA A 422 -4.72 13.89 -17.17
CA ALA A 422 -5.90 13.33 -16.55
C ALA A 422 -6.83 12.83 -17.67
N PRO A 423 -7.26 11.55 -17.66
CA PRO A 423 -8.30 11.14 -18.59
C PRO A 423 -9.51 12.04 -18.35
N GLU A 424 -10.08 12.59 -19.43
CA GLU A 424 -11.38 13.25 -19.37
C GLU A 424 -12.41 12.25 -18.84
N LYS A 425 -12.60 12.26 -17.52
CA LYS A 425 -13.76 11.60 -16.94
C LYS A 425 -14.96 12.47 -17.29
N THR A 426 -15.65 12.11 -18.35
CA THR A 426 -17.01 12.53 -18.60
C THR A 426 -17.86 12.02 -17.45
N TYR A 427 -18.03 12.86 -16.44
CA TYR A 427 -19.05 12.62 -15.41
C TYR A 427 -20.39 12.88 -16.06
N HIS A 428 -21.05 11.84 -16.51
CA HIS A 428 -22.49 11.88 -16.69
C HIS A 428 -23.09 12.18 -15.31
N ARG A 429 -23.54 13.40 -15.15
CA ARG A 429 -24.32 13.83 -14.00
C ARG A 429 -25.60 13.03 -14.05
N SER A 430 -25.74 12.00 -13.22
CA SER A 430 -27.04 11.38 -13.01
C SER A 430 -27.97 12.44 -12.41
N PRO A 431 -29.10 12.74 -13.04
CA PRO A 431 -29.95 13.86 -12.63
C PRO A 431 -30.65 13.66 -11.28
N ASN A 432 -30.52 12.52 -10.62
CA ASN A 432 -31.37 12.13 -9.48
C ASN A 432 -30.64 11.80 -8.18
N LEU A 433 -29.38 12.22 -7.99
CA LEU A 433 -28.63 11.90 -6.76
C LEU A 433 -29.18 12.58 -5.49
N GLU A 434 -29.87 13.72 -5.61
CA GLU A 434 -30.46 14.39 -4.45
C GLU A 434 -31.71 13.66 -3.93
N VAL A 435 -32.52 13.08 -4.81
CA VAL A 435 -33.74 12.33 -4.43
C VAL A 435 -33.38 10.98 -3.82
N GLU A 436 -32.39 10.26 -4.40
CA GLU A 436 -31.91 8.98 -3.84
C GLU A 436 -31.23 9.15 -2.48
N TYR A 437 -30.53 10.27 -2.22
CA TYR A 437 -29.89 10.53 -0.94
C TYR A 437 -30.89 10.75 0.19
N SER A 438 -31.96 11.49 -0.07
CA SER A 438 -33.02 11.75 0.92
C SER A 438 -33.79 10.46 1.26
N GLU A 439 -34.11 9.63 0.26
CA GLU A 439 -34.75 8.33 0.46
C GLU A 439 -33.84 7.31 1.15
N ALA A 440 -32.53 7.29 0.84
CA ALA A 440 -31.56 6.42 1.48
C ALA A 440 -31.36 6.78 2.96
N ILE A 441 -31.33 8.07 3.31
CA ILE A 441 -31.27 8.55 4.69
C ILE A 441 -32.55 8.18 5.44
N GLN A 442 -33.72 8.39 4.83
CA GLN A 442 -35.00 7.98 5.43
C GLN A 442 -35.10 6.47 5.64
N LYS A 443 -34.57 5.65 4.74
CA LYS A 443 -34.52 4.19 4.89
C LYS A 443 -33.51 3.74 5.94
N SER A 444 -32.42 4.48 6.17
CA SER A 444 -31.35 4.14 7.11
C SER A 444 -31.60 4.60 8.55
N MET A 445 -32.59 5.48 8.78
CA MET A 445 -32.94 5.99 10.11
C MET A 445 -34.38 5.62 10.48
N PRO A 446 -34.59 4.47 11.13
CA PRO A 446 -35.94 4.00 11.50
C PRO A 446 -36.74 4.99 12.35
N ILE A 447 -36.07 5.90 13.07
CA ILE A 447 -36.71 6.90 13.93
C ILE A 447 -37.61 7.90 13.15
N PHE A 448 -37.33 8.14 11.86
CA PHE A 448 -38.18 8.99 11.03
C PHE A 448 -39.44 8.28 10.50
N ARG A 449 -39.59 6.98 10.76
CA ARG A 449 -40.73 6.15 10.36
C ARG A 449 -41.36 5.36 11.51
N GLY A 450 -40.81 5.52 12.72
CA GLY A 450 -41.27 4.82 13.91
C GLY A 450 -42.39 5.55 14.65
N PRO A 451 -42.87 4.97 15.76
CA PRO A 451 -43.93 5.56 16.57
C PRO A 451 -43.59 6.94 17.13
N ASP A 452 -42.35 7.33 17.12
CA ASP A 452 -41.81 8.60 17.62
C ASP A 452 -41.63 9.67 16.54
N GLN A 453 -41.96 9.39 15.27
CA GLN A 453 -41.76 10.31 14.14
C GLN A 453 -42.37 11.71 14.32
N ASP A 454 -43.47 11.81 15.07
CA ASP A 454 -44.17 13.05 15.28
C ASP A 454 -43.70 13.88 16.50
N LYS A 455 -42.74 13.35 17.26
CA LYS A 455 -42.16 14.08 18.40
C LYS A 455 -41.43 15.35 17.93
N PRO A 456 -41.57 16.49 18.67
CA PRO A 456 -40.95 17.76 18.26
C PRO A 456 -39.45 17.69 17.97
N TRP A 457 -38.72 16.93 18.75
CA TRP A 457 -37.28 16.76 18.56
C TRP A 457 -36.90 15.94 17.30
N VAL A 458 -37.74 14.97 16.92
CA VAL A 458 -37.53 14.19 15.66
C VAL A 458 -37.79 15.10 14.46
N LYS A 459 -38.83 15.92 14.50
CA LYS A 459 -39.13 16.92 13.46
C LYS A 459 -38.03 17.99 13.38
N SER A 460 -37.45 18.39 14.51
CA SER A 460 -36.31 19.31 14.53
C SER A 460 -35.06 18.70 13.92
N LEU A 461 -34.75 17.43 14.25
CA LEU A 461 -33.65 16.68 13.69
C LEU A 461 -33.80 16.46 12.17
N TYR A 462 -35.03 16.16 11.73
CA TYR A 462 -35.36 16.05 10.32
C TYR A 462 -35.08 17.34 9.55
N ARG A 463 -35.52 18.49 10.09
CA ARG A 463 -35.26 19.82 9.50
C ARG A 463 -33.77 20.16 9.47
N TYR A 464 -33.03 19.80 10.51
CA TYR A 464 -31.57 20.04 10.57
C TYR A 464 -30.78 19.23 9.53
N LEU A 465 -31.25 18.03 9.22
CA LEU A 465 -30.58 17.16 8.24
C LEU A 465 -30.99 17.43 6.79
N HIS A 466 -32.11 18.13 6.55
CA HIS A 466 -32.72 18.34 5.23
C HIS A 466 -32.92 19.83 4.90
N GLY A 467 -32.59 20.76 5.78
CA GLY A 467 -32.50 22.20 5.55
C GLY A 467 -31.09 22.63 5.32
#